data_09e7e5e01eb6229b747065e142645c49
#
_entry.id   09e7e5e01eb6229b747065e142645c49
#
_cell.length_a   1.000
_cell.length_b   1.000
_cell.length_c   1.000
_cell.angle_alpha   90.00
_cell.angle_beta   90.00
_cell.angle_gamma   90.00
#
_symmetry.space_group_name_H-M   'P 1'
#
loop_
_entity.id
_entity.type
_entity.pdbx_description
1 polymer ?
#
loop_
_entity_poly.entity_id
_entity_poly.type
_entity_poly.pdbx_seq_one_letter_code
_entity_poly.pdbx_strand_id
1 'polypeptide(L)'
;MKQRFVLCLALVLLSLQGFAIEQEKKFVCVHATKTKGPIYEFCDTMPEFPGGQQAMFKFIAEHLKWPTKAQQWTGNWRVVIKFIVEADGTLSCPQFVYRTDTEFENEALKVWRQFPRFKPAIKGGRPVRCWFVVPIRFKGL
;
A
#
# COMPACT_ATOMS: atom_id res chain seq x y z
N MET A 1 12.32 56.33 -14.13
CA MET A 1 12.59 55.11 -14.90
C MET A 1 13.10 53.94 -14.06
N LYS A 2 13.58 54.13 -12.87
CA LYS A 2 14.07 53.01 -12.03
C LYS A 2 12.99 52.23 -11.29
N GLN A 3 11.78 52.75 -11.15
CA GLN A 3 10.67 52.05 -10.44
C GLN A 3 9.91 51.03 -11.28
N ARG A 4 9.99 51.10 -12.62
CA ARG A 4 9.29 50.16 -13.50
C ARG A 4 10.01 48.82 -13.65
N PHE A 5 11.31 48.78 -13.43
CA PHE A 5 12.09 47.53 -13.51
C PHE A 5 11.96 46.65 -12.27
N VAL A 6 11.70 47.25 -11.12
CA VAL A 6 11.56 46.49 -9.86
C VAL A 6 10.21 45.73 -9.84
N LEU A 7 9.15 46.28 -10.44
CA LEU A 7 7.85 45.65 -10.50
C LEU A 7 7.84 44.41 -11.44
N CYS A 8 8.60 44.44 -12.53
CA CYS A 8 8.71 43.30 -13.43
C CYS A 8 9.50 42.14 -12.83
N LEU A 9 10.52 42.43 -12.01
CA LEU A 9 11.29 41.37 -11.35
C LEU A 9 10.50 40.69 -10.24
N ALA A 10 9.62 41.41 -9.55
CA ALA A 10 8.74 40.86 -8.53
C ALA A 10 7.65 39.92 -9.12
N LEU A 11 7.14 40.24 -10.32
CA LEU A 11 6.14 39.40 -11.02
C LEU A 11 6.74 38.11 -11.59
N VAL A 12 8.02 38.11 -11.97
CA VAL A 12 8.71 36.91 -12.44
C VAL A 12 9.05 35.99 -11.30
N LEU A 13 9.31 36.49 -10.10
CA LEU A 13 9.56 35.67 -8.91
C LEU A 13 8.28 35.05 -8.35
N LEU A 14 7.10 35.62 -8.58
CA LEU A 14 5.82 35.01 -8.18
C LEU A 14 5.40 33.86 -9.08
N SER A 15 5.85 33.81 -10.33
CA SER A 15 5.52 32.75 -11.27
C SER A 15 6.35 31.47 -11.07
N LEU A 16 7.42 31.52 -10.28
CA LEU A 16 8.25 30.35 -9.95
C LEU A 16 7.78 29.61 -8.67
N GLN A 17 6.82 30.14 -7.94
CA GLN A 17 6.26 29.47 -6.76
C GLN A 17 5.06 28.57 -7.06
N GLY A 18 4.69 28.46 -8.32
CA GLY A 18 3.59 27.61 -8.78
C GLY A 18 4.01 26.20 -9.24
N PHE A 19 5.27 25.83 -9.12
CA PHE A 19 5.66 24.43 -9.33
C PHE A 19 5.38 23.66 -8.06
N ALA A 20 4.17 23.23 -8.03
CA ALA A 20 3.55 22.22 -7.24
C ALA A 20 4.56 21.28 -6.57
N ILE A 21 4.63 21.39 -5.30
CA ILE A 21 4.78 20.25 -4.42
C ILE A 21 3.71 19.25 -4.85
N GLU A 22 4.08 18.35 -5.73
CA GLU A 22 3.40 17.08 -5.91
C GLU A 22 3.53 16.40 -4.54
N GLN A 23 2.51 16.64 -3.72
CA GLN A 23 2.37 15.93 -2.47
C GLN A 23 2.28 14.46 -2.86
N GLU A 24 3.42 13.76 -2.79
CA GLU A 24 3.36 12.37 -2.45
C GLU A 24 2.38 12.29 -1.28
N LYS A 25 1.20 11.79 -1.54
CA LYS A 25 0.29 11.33 -0.49
C LYS A 25 1.04 10.21 0.23
N LYS A 26 1.95 10.61 1.10
CA LYS A 26 2.52 9.78 2.12
C LYS A 26 1.30 9.23 2.85
N PHE A 27 0.95 7.99 2.55
CA PHE A 27 -0.08 7.28 3.29
C PHE A 27 0.38 7.28 4.73
N VAL A 28 -0.04 8.30 5.46
CA VAL A 28 0.10 8.32 6.91
C VAL A 28 -0.75 7.18 7.39
N CYS A 29 -0.11 6.19 7.99
CA CYS A 29 -0.79 5.11 8.66
C CYS A 29 -1.63 5.71 9.79
N VAL A 30 -2.88 6.04 9.49
CA VAL A 30 -3.79 6.76 10.41
C VAL A 30 -4.15 5.89 11.62
N HIS A 31 -3.91 4.60 11.55
CA HIS A 31 -3.96 3.74 12.71
C HIS A 31 -2.58 3.74 13.36
N ALA A 32 -2.40 4.64 14.32
CA ALA A 32 -1.30 4.54 15.27
C ALA A 32 -1.37 3.13 15.88
N THR A 33 -0.56 2.24 15.32
CA THR A 33 -0.41 0.90 15.87
C THR A 33 0.05 1.06 17.29
N LYS A 34 -0.63 0.40 18.23
CA LYS A 34 -0.27 0.39 19.65
C LYS A 34 1.15 -0.14 19.90
N THR A 35 1.73 -0.77 18.93
CA THR A 35 3.08 -1.32 18.96
C THR A 35 4.08 -0.29 18.50
N LYS A 36 4.94 0.13 19.40
CA LYS A 36 6.13 0.94 19.12
C LYS A 36 7.29 -0.01 18.79
N GLY A 37 8.12 0.38 17.84
CA GLY A 37 9.32 -0.38 17.49
C GLY A 37 9.64 -0.32 16.00
N PRO A 38 10.83 -0.76 15.62
CA PRO A 38 11.26 -0.75 14.23
C PRO A 38 10.42 -1.70 13.39
N ILE A 39 10.27 -1.35 12.11
CA ILE A 39 9.62 -2.20 11.11
C ILE A 39 10.74 -2.72 10.21
N TYR A 40 10.85 -4.04 10.13
CA TYR A 40 11.89 -4.69 9.34
C TYR A 40 11.39 -5.02 7.93
N GLU A 41 12.27 -5.01 6.97
CA GLU A 41 12.00 -5.51 5.62
C GLU A 41 12.42 -6.98 5.47
N PHE A 42 13.44 -7.38 6.21
CA PHE A 42 13.97 -8.74 6.22
C PHE A 42 14.14 -9.22 7.65
N CYS A 43 13.73 -10.44 7.90
CA CYS A 43 13.78 -11.11 9.19
C CYS A 43 14.34 -12.51 9.03
N ASP A 44 14.73 -13.12 10.15
CA ASP A 44 15.24 -14.51 10.15
C ASP A 44 14.14 -15.48 9.68
N THR A 45 12.91 -15.22 10.13
CA THR A 45 11.70 -15.88 9.63
C THR A 45 10.72 -14.79 9.16
N MET A 46 10.31 -14.84 7.90
CA MET A 46 9.37 -13.90 7.34
C MET A 46 7.95 -14.19 7.83
N PRO A 47 7.03 -13.18 7.84
CA PRO A 47 5.64 -13.42 8.16
C PRO A 47 5.01 -14.42 7.20
N GLU A 48 4.04 -15.18 7.70
CA GLU A 48 3.37 -16.21 6.89
C GLU A 48 1.85 -16.17 7.12
N PHE A 49 1.10 -16.29 6.02
CA PHE A 49 -0.34 -16.52 6.09
C PHE A 49 -0.63 -17.89 6.73
N PRO A 50 -1.66 -18.04 7.57
CA PRO A 50 -2.04 -19.35 8.13
C PRO A 50 -2.27 -20.38 7.03
N GLY A 51 -1.49 -21.46 7.05
CA GLY A 51 -1.51 -22.50 6.00
C GLY A 51 -0.58 -22.23 4.82
N GLY A 52 0.20 -21.13 4.85
CA GLY A 52 1.23 -20.83 3.87
C GLY A 52 0.73 -20.06 2.64
N GLN A 53 1.63 -19.89 1.68
CA GLN A 53 1.38 -19.07 0.49
C GLN A 53 0.23 -19.61 -0.37
N GLN A 54 0.11 -20.92 -0.53
CA GLN A 54 -0.97 -21.52 -1.32
C GLN A 54 -2.34 -21.26 -0.70
N ALA A 55 -2.44 -21.37 0.64
CA ALA A 55 -3.65 -21.05 1.37
C ALA A 55 -4.03 -19.56 1.22
N MET A 56 -3.06 -18.68 1.21
CA MET A 56 -3.26 -17.26 0.96
C MET A 56 -3.82 -17.00 -0.45
N PHE A 57 -3.26 -17.59 -1.47
CA PHE A 57 -3.75 -17.41 -2.84
C PHE A 57 -5.15 -18.00 -3.04
N LYS A 58 -5.44 -19.15 -2.41
CA LYS A 58 -6.78 -19.72 -2.39
C LYS A 58 -7.79 -18.77 -1.72
N PHE A 59 -7.42 -18.23 -0.55
CA PHE A 59 -8.25 -17.25 0.17
C PHE A 59 -8.54 -16.02 -0.68
N ILE A 60 -7.51 -15.46 -1.33
CA ILE A 60 -7.68 -14.31 -2.24
C ILE A 60 -8.64 -14.66 -3.38
N ALA A 61 -8.46 -15.81 -4.03
CA ALA A 61 -9.31 -16.22 -5.14
C ALA A 61 -10.78 -16.41 -4.73
N GLU A 62 -11.04 -16.88 -3.53
CA GLU A 62 -12.39 -17.09 -3.00
C GLU A 62 -13.09 -15.78 -2.60
N HIS A 63 -12.34 -14.78 -2.18
CA HIS A 63 -12.89 -13.51 -1.68
C HIS A 63 -12.78 -12.36 -2.67
N LEU A 64 -11.98 -12.48 -3.72
CA LEU A 64 -11.76 -11.45 -4.70
C LEU A 64 -12.95 -11.33 -5.65
N LYS A 65 -13.51 -10.15 -5.76
CA LYS A 65 -14.58 -9.85 -6.72
C LYS A 65 -14.03 -9.01 -7.86
N TRP A 66 -14.52 -9.26 -9.05
CA TRP A 66 -14.24 -8.41 -10.20
C TRP A 66 -15.02 -7.09 -10.05
N PRO A 67 -14.36 -5.93 -10.24
CA PRO A 67 -15.05 -4.65 -10.15
C PRO A 67 -16.18 -4.54 -11.16
N THR A 68 -17.35 -4.10 -10.72
CA THR A 68 -18.55 -4.04 -11.56
C THR A 68 -18.35 -3.15 -12.79
N LYS A 69 -17.66 -2.03 -12.64
CA LYS A 69 -17.35 -1.11 -13.75
C LYS A 69 -16.32 -1.67 -14.73
N ALA A 70 -15.52 -2.64 -14.31
CA ALA A 70 -14.48 -3.24 -15.14
C ALA A 70 -14.93 -4.51 -15.86
N GLN A 71 -16.22 -4.87 -15.80
CA GLN A 71 -16.74 -6.08 -16.46
C GLN A 71 -16.58 -6.07 -17.99
N GLN A 72 -16.40 -4.89 -18.58
CA GLN A 72 -16.16 -4.73 -20.01
C GLN A 72 -14.65 -4.78 -20.36
N TRP A 73 -13.79 -4.83 -19.37
CA TRP A 73 -12.35 -4.80 -19.58
C TRP A 73 -11.82 -6.21 -19.74
N THR A 74 -11.15 -6.44 -20.84
CA THR A 74 -10.44 -7.69 -21.10
C THR A 74 -8.98 -7.52 -20.70
N GLY A 75 -8.43 -8.48 -19.98
CA GLY A 75 -7.00 -8.46 -19.62
C GLY A 75 -6.70 -8.95 -18.21
N ASN A 76 -5.43 -8.92 -17.88
CA ASN A 76 -4.93 -9.29 -16.58
C ASN A 76 -4.49 -8.02 -15.82
N TRP A 77 -5.09 -7.79 -14.67
CA TRP A 77 -4.76 -6.66 -13.80
C TRP A 77 -4.06 -7.16 -12.54
N ARG A 78 -3.14 -6.37 -12.06
CA ARG A 78 -2.39 -6.71 -10.85
C ARG A 78 -2.37 -5.50 -9.91
N VAL A 79 -2.80 -5.72 -8.69
CA VAL A 79 -2.65 -4.79 -7.57
C VAL A 79 -1.63 -5.37 -6.61
N VAL A 80 -0.67 -4.58 -6.20
CA VAL A 80 0.35 -5.00 -5.22
C VAL A 80 0.14 -4.20 -3.95
N ILE A 81 -0.23 -4.89 -2.87
CA ILE A 81 -0.41 -4.30 -1.55
C ILE A 81 0.80 -4.62 -0.69
N LYS A 82 1.37 -3.60 -0.08
CA LYS A 82 2.39 -3.69 0.96
C LYS A 82 1.73 -3.30 2.29
N PHE A 83 1.96 -4.07 3.33
CA PHE A 83 1.41 -3.80 4.65
C PHE A 83 2.34 -4.32 5.75
N ILE A 84 2.08 -3.93 6.99
CA ILE A 84 2.84 -4.38 8.14
C ILE A 84 2.13 -5.57 8.76
N VAL A 85 2.88 -6.65 9.00
CA VAL A 85 2.48 -7.71 9.93
C VAL A 85 3.07 -7.35 11.29
N GLU A 86 2.21 -7.07 12.24
CA GLU A 86 2.60 -6.70 13.61
C GLU A 86 3.19 -7.91 14.36
N ALA A 87 3.87 -7.65 15.46
CA ALA A 87 4.48 -8.71 16.26
C ALA A 87 3.45 -9.72 16.83
N ASP A 88 2.20 -9.33 16.96
CA ASP A 88 1.08 -10.20 17.36
C ASP A 88 0.38 -10.89 16.16
N GLY A 89 0.85 -10.64 14.94
CA GLY A 89 0.28 -11.18 13.71
C GLY A 89 -0.88 -10.38 13.11
N THR A 90 -1.33 -9.32 13.77
CA THR A 90 -2.34 -8.42 13.19
C THR A 90 -1.75 -7.61 12.04
N LEU A 91 -2.60 -7.15 11.13
CA LEU A 91 -2.19 -6.41 9.94
C LEU A 91 -2.48 -4.93 10.11
N SER A 92 -1.57 -4.10 9.62
CA SER A 92 -1.71 -2.66 9.67
C SER A 92 -1.10 -1.97 8.45
N CYS A 93 -1.45 -0.70 8.26
CA CYS A 93 -0.80 0.18 7.31
C CYS A 93 -0.75 -0.32 5.85
N PRO A 94 -1.91 -0.68 5.23
CA PRO A 94 -1.92 -1.12 3.85
C PRO A 94 -1.54 0.04 2.92
N GLN A 95 -0.68 -0.24 1.96
CA GLN A 95 -0.21 0.69 0.94
C GLN A 95 -0.22 0.00 -0.42
N PHE A 96 -0.50 0.75 -1.48
CA PHE A 96 -0.31 0.25 -2.83
C PHE A 96 1.11 0.56 -3.30
N VAL A 97 1.81 -0.44 -3.79
CA VAL A 97 3.18 -0.26 -4.32
C VAL A 97 3.15 0.54 -5.61
N TYR A 98 2.13 0.32 -6.43
CA TYR A 98 1.86 1.08 -7.64
C TYR A 98 0.42 1.59 -7.61
N ARG A 99 0.20 2.74 -8.22
CA ARG A 99 -1.16 3.21 -8.46
C ARG A 99 -1.75 2.45 -9.64
N THR A 100 -2.92 1.90 -9.43
CA THR A 100 -3.73 1.26 -10.46
C THR A 100 -5.10 1.94 -10.51
N ASP A 101 -6.04 1.34 -11.20
CA ASP A 101 -7.40 1.83 -11.16
C ASP A 101 -8.01 1.67 -9.76
N THR A 102 -8.67 2.71 -9.29
CA THR A 102 -9.24 2.77 -7.93
C THR A 102 -10.25 1.65 -7.65
N GLU A 103 -10.96 1.16 -8.65
CA GLU A 103 -11.91 0.07 -8.49
C GLU A 103 -11.20 -1.24 -8.10
N PHE A 104 -10.08 -1.55 -8.77
CA PHE A 104 -9.27 -2.72 -8.42
C PHE A 104 -8.59 -2.57 -7.06
N GLU A 105 -8.10 -1.35 -6.74
CA GLU A 105 -7.53 -1.05 -5.43
C GLU A 105 -8.55 -1.27 -4.31
N ASN A 106 -9.79 -0.83 -4.50
CA ASN A 106 -10.86 -1.00 -3.52
C ASN A 106 -11.22 -2.47 -3.29
N GLU A 107 -11.32 -3.27 -4.36
CA GLU A 107 -11.60 -4.70 -4.23
C GLU A 107 -10.44 -5.43 -3.53
N ALA A 108 -9.20 -5.08 -3.86
CA ALA A 108 -8.03 -5.63 -3.19
C ALA A 108 -7.99 -5.27 -1.68
N LEU A 109 -8.37 -4.05 -1.29
CA LEU A 109 -8.48 -3.65 0.12
C LEU A 109 -9.59 -4.41 0.85
N LYS A 110 -10.71 -4.70 0.20
CA LYS A 110 -11.78 -5.51 0.80
C LYS A 110 -11.29 -6.91 1.15
N VAL A 111 -10.50 -7.53 0.28
CA VAL A 111 -9.88 -8.83 0.55
C VAL A 111 -8.87 -8.72 1.69
N TRP A 112 -8.00 -7.71 1.66
CA TRP A 112 -7.00 -7.48 2.69
C TRP A 112 -7.64 -7.32 4.10
N ARG A 113 -8.76 -6.63 4.20
CA ARG A 113 -9.49 -6.46 5.47
C ARG A 113 -10.06 -7.75 6.05
N GLN A 114 -10.22 -8.78 5.22
CA GLN A 114 -10.74 -10.10 5.62
C GLN A 114 -9.61 -11.09 5.95
N PHE A 115 -8.35 -10.71 5.73
CA PHE A 115 -7.24 -11.57 6.07
C PHE A 115 -7.25 -11.96 7.55
N PRO A 116 -7.01 -13.24 7.85
CA PRO A 116 -6.83 -13.68 9.23
C PRO A 116 -5.53 -13.14 9.80
N ARG A 117 -5.31 -13.37 11.09
CA ARG A 117 -4.04 -13.08 11.73
C ARG A 117 -2.94 -13.94 11.14
N PHE A 118 -1.82 -13.30 10.78
CA PHE A 118 -0.63 -13.98 10.23
C PHE A 118 0.25 -14.54 11.35
N LYS A 119 1.10 -15.48 10.99
CA LYS A 119 2.26 -15.81 11.82
C LYS A 119 3.23 -14.63 11.72
N PRO A 120 3.65 -14.02 12.84
CA PRO A 120 4.53 -12.87 12.80
C PRO A 120 5.95 -13.26 12.36
N ALA A 121 6.70 -12.27 11.86
CA ALA A 121 8.11 -12.42 11.60
C ALA A 121 8.88 -12.63 12.90
N ILE A 122 9.96 -13.39 12.81
CA ILE A 122 10.91 -13.62 13.92
C ILE A 122 12.26 -13.04 13.56
N LYS A 123 12.82 -12.27 14.46
CA LYS A 123 14.19 -11.75 14.39
C LYS A 123 14.85 -11.80 15.76
N GLY A 124 16.03 -12.42 15.81
CA GLY A 124 16.73 -12.62 17.10
C GLY A 124 15.90 -13.41 18.11
N GLY A 125 15.12 -14.40 17.66
CA GLY A 125 14.27 -15.25 18.51
C GLY A 125 12.99 -14.57 19.02
N ARG A 126 12.67 -13.35 18.58
CA ARG A 126 11.51 -12.59 19.04
C ARG A 126 10.58 -12.23 17.88
N PRO A 127 9.25 -12.23 18.10
CA PRO A 127 8.30 -11.67 17.14
C PRO A 127 8.55 -10.18 16.92
N VAL A 128 8.62 -9.77 15.66
CA VAL A 128 8.89 -8.38 15.28
C VAL A 128 7.89 -7.92 14.20
N ARG A 129 7.82 -6.62 14.05
CA ARG A 129 7.02 -5.97 12.98
C ARG A 129 7.79 -6.08 11.67
N CYS A 130 7.11 -6.55 10.63
CA CYS A 130 7.76 -6.73 9.34
C CYS A 130 6.85 -6.31 8.18
N TRP A 131 7.43 -5.71 7.16
CA TRP A 131 6.74 -5.45 5.91
C TRP A 131 6.44 -6.75 5.17
N PHE A 132 5.25 -6.83 4.61
CA PHE A 132 4.82 -7.94 3.77
C PHE A 132 4.17 -7.42 2.50
N VAL A 133 4.41 -8.08 1.37
CA VAL A 133 3.94 -7.66 0.05
C VAL A 133 3.16 -8.78 -0.59
N VAL A 134 1.95 -8.48 -1.06
CA VAL A 134 1.08 -9.45 -1.72
C VAL A 134 0.64 -8.93 -3.09
N PRO A 135 0.94 -9.65 -4.17
CA PRO A 135 0.38 -9.38 -5.47
C PRO A 135 -1.00 -10.03 -5.59
N ILE A 136 -2.02 -9.21 -5.85
CA ILE A 136 -3.38 -9.65 -6.11
C ILE A 136 -3.64 -9.55 -7.60
N ARG A 137 -3.92 -10.66 -8.24
CA ARG A 137 -4.13 -10.74 -9.70
C ARG A 137 -5.61 -10.88 -10.00
N PHE A 138 -6.11 -9.97 -10.80
CA PHE A 138 -7.42 -10.03 -11.40
C PHE A 138 -7.28 -10.64 -12.80
N LYS A 139 -7.96 -11.75 -13.04
CA LYS A 139 -8.01 -12.37 -14.37
C LYS A 139 -9.37 -12.03 -14.98
N GLY A 140 -9.34 -11.39 -16.15
CA GLY A 140 -10.54 -11.20 -16.95
C GLY A 140 -11.06 -12.54 -17.50
N LEU A 141 -12.35 -12.59 -17.79
CA LEU A 141 -12.99 -13.69 -18.50
C LEU A 141 -12.48 -13.78 -19.95
#